data_e3cf3943c51457de7cc659cfb6444682
#
_entry.id   e3cf3943c51457de7cc659cfb6444682
#
_cell.length_a   1.000
_cell.length_b   1.000
_cell.length_c   1.000
_cell.angle_alpha   90.00
_cell.angle_beta   90.00
_cell.angle_gamma   90.00
#
_symmetry.space_group_name_H-M   'P 1'
#
loop_
_entity.id
_entity.type
_entity.pdbx_description
1 polymer ?
#
loop_
_entity_poly.entity_id
_entity_poly.type
_entity_poly.pdbx_seq_one_letter_code
_entity_poly.pdbx_strand_id
1 'polypeptide(L)'
;MRAFARFTVSLVTLLCVSSGALAGNIGTLAIKNKGKSIAIVSVSANNYSNSLQGWNSANTSELMGTQLNKMVGLIETLFTKDWTVVNAATFAGKDDFQVLAGEQREVGLPVFDGKTMPLFSKNRKQLIKAEVDQDVAVKLAKVTGADFVLIAYSEWAVATGRFVPTSKSLAKNVVSIYDASGKKVYEGRADMQGNKTLGAMGSVVVDQNSIGEWVTAYDKGVHELYGVPRD
;
A
#
# COMPACT_ATOMS: atom_id res chain seq x y z
N MET A 1 -33.17 10.36 -65.37
CA MET A 1 -32.99 9.22 -64.42
C MET A 1 -31.85 9.58 -63.48
N ARG A 2 -32.17 9.92 -62.22
CA ARG A 2 -31.17 10.27 -61.19
C ARG A 2 -31.11 9.11 -60.22
N ALA A 3 -29.95 8.43 -60.17
CA ALA A 3 -29.71 7.37 -59.22
C ALA A 3 -29.34 7.96 -57.85
N PHE A 4 -30.12 7.66 -56.81
CA PHE A 4 -29.80 7.97 -55.42
C PHE A 4 -28.91 6.87 -54.85
N ALA A 5 -27.65 7.21 -54.57
CA ALA A 5 -26.76 6.36 -53.80
C ALA A 5 -27.10 6.46 -52.31
N ARG A 6 -27.53 5.35 -51.73
CA ARG A 6 -27.77 5.22 -50.27
C ARG A 6 -26.42 4.96 -49.60
N PHE A 7 -25.94 5.94 -48.85
CA PHE A 7 -24.83 5.77 -47.92
C PHE A 7 -25.35 5.10 -46.65
N THR A 8 -24.96 3.87 -46.42
CA THR A 8 -25.17 3.18 -45.15
C THR A 8 -24.04 3.56 -44.22
N VAL A 9 -24.28 4.39 -43.21
CA VAL A 9 -23.33 4.70 -42.15
C VAL A 9 -23.39 3.56 -41.16
N SER A 10 -22.37 2.70 -41.17
CA SER A 10 -22.16 1.69 -40.12
C SER A 10 -21.66 2.40 -38.87
N LEU A 11 -22.52 2.52 -37.87
CA LEU A 11 -22.16 2.98 -36.53
C LEU A 11 -21.38 1.85 -35.82
N VAL A 12 -20.06 1.91 -35.85
CA VAL A 12 -19.22 1.05 -35.04
C VAL A 12 -19.29 1.57 -33.60
N THR A 13 -20.15 0.93 -32.79
CA THR A 13 -20.21 1.19 -31.35
C THR A 13 -18.93 0.63 -30.72
N LEU A 14 -17.96 1.51 -30.48
CA LEU A 14 -16.76 1.18 -29.72
C LEU A 14 -17.20 0.95 -28.25
N LEU A 15 -17.38 -0.31 -27.88
CA LEU A 15 -17.52 -0.71 -26.47
C LEU A 15 -16.19 -0.41 -25.79
N CYS A 16 -16.06 0.78 -25.22
CA CYS A 16 -15.10 1.04 -24.18
C CYS A 16 -15.45 0.14 -22.99
N VAL A 17 -14.80 -1.01 -22.91
CA VAL A 17 -14.74 -1.77 -21.67
C VAL A 17 -13.92 -0.90 -20.72
N SER A 18 -14.61 0.02 -20.04
CA SER A 18 -14.08 0.63 -18.84
C SER A 18 -13.81 -0.54 -17.89
N SER A 19 -12.52 -0.81 -17.65
CA SER A 19 -12.09 -1.63 -16.51
C SER A 19 -12.75 -0.99 -15.29
N GLY A 20 -13.89 -1.57 -14.87
CA GLY A 20 -14.67 -1.08 -13.77
C GLY A 20 -13.71 -0.95 -12.57
N ALA A 21 -13.60 0.25 -12.05
CA ALA A 21 -13.04 0.45 -10.73
C ALA A 21 -13.72 -0.58 -9.83
N LEU A 22 -12.93 -1.42 -9.17
CA LEU A 22 -13.42 -2.34 -8.15
C LEU A 22 -13.95 -1.46 -7.01
N ALA A 23 -15.20 -1.00 -7.16
CA ALA A 23 -15.86 -0.12 -6.22
C ALA A 23 -16.23 -0.92 -4.98
N GLY A 24 -15.40 -0.87 -3.99
CA GLY A 24 -15.60 -1.51 -2.69
C GLY A 24 -14.38 -1.29 -1.80
N ASN A 25 -14.57 -1.41 -0.50
CA ASN A 25 -13.47 -1.44 0.45
C ASN A 25 -12.96 -2.88 0.64
N ILE A 26 -11.84 -3.02 1.34
CA ILE A 26 -11.23 -4.33 1.63
C ILE A 26 -12.17 -5.22 2.46
N GLY A 27 -12.93 -4.65 3.38
CA GLY A 27 -13.92 -5.38 4.18
C GLY A 27 -15.01 -6.02 3.31
N THR A 28 -15.46 -5.33 2.27
CA THR A 28 -16.39 -5.91 1.28
C THR A 28 -15.77 -7.07 0.51
N LEU A 29 -14.49 -6.96 0.14
CA LEU A 29 -13.75 -8.06 -0.48
C LEU A 29 -13.65 -9.26 0.48
N ALA A 30 -13.36 -9.00 1.77
CA ALA A 30 -13.29 -10.02 2.82
C ALA A 30 -14.60 -10.80 2.96
N ILE A 31 -15.72 -10.09 3.04
CA ILE A 31 -17.05 -10.71 3.15
C ILE A 31 -17.33 -11.65 1.97
N LYS A 32 -16.97 -11.22 0.74
CA LYS A 32 -17.15 -12.05 -0.48
C LYS A 32 -16.24 -13.29 -0.48
N ASN A 33 -15.14 -13.27 0.23
CA ASN A 33 -14.12 -14.31 0.28
C ASN A 33 -13.99 -14.92 1.69
N LYS A 34 -15.08 -14.99 2.42
CA LYS A 34 -15.10 -15.50 3.81
C LYS A 34 -14.43 -16.88 3.93
N GLY A 35 -13.55 -17.00 4.91
CA GLY A 35 -12.77 -18.22 5.17
C GLY A 35 -11.52 -18.40 4.32
N LYS A 36 -11.24 -17.45 3.42
CA LYS A 36 -9.99 -17.40 2.66
C LYS A 36 -8.86 -16.78 3.46
N SER A 37 -7.63 -17.13 3.08
CA SER A 37 -6.42 -16.65 3.71
C SER A 37 -5.80 -15.48 2.94
N ILE A 38 -5.12 -14.59 3.68
CA ILE A 38 -4.37 -13.47 3.13
C ILE A 38 -3.00 -13.37 3.79
N ALA A 39 -1.95 -13.10 3.00
CA ALA A 39 -0.60 -12.82 3.48
C ALA A 39 -0.21 -11.39 3.16
N ILE A 40 0.31 -10.65 4.14
CA ILE A 40 0.92 -9.35 3.94
C ILE A 40 2.38 -9.59 3.53
N VAL A 41 2.67 -9.50 2.23
CA VAL A 41 3.98 -9.90 1.69
C VAL A 41 4.96 -8.74 1.56
N SER A 42 4.47 -7.50 1.51
CA SER A 42 5.32 -6.31 1.45
C SER A 42 4.60 -5.12 2.07
N VAL A 43 5.31 -4.41 2.93
CA VAL A 43 4.92 -3.09 3.42
C VAL A 43 6.15 -2.19 3.31
N SER A 44 6.00 -1.05 2.67
CA SER A 44 7.09 -0.09 2.51
C SER A 44 6.64 1.33 2.85
N ALA A 45 7.55 2.10 3.42
CA ALA A 45 7.38 3.52 3.65
C ALA A 45 8.52 4.29 2.97
N ASN A 46 8.21 5.43 2.38
CA ASN A 46 9.20 6.20 1.64
C ASN A 46 8.99 7.70 1.76
N ASN A 47 10.11 8.42 1.79
CA ASN A 47 10.18 9.89 1.77
C ASN A 47 10.67 10.38 0.40
N TYR A 48 9.89 10.16 -0.66
CA TYR A 48 10.30 10.51 -2.02
C TYR A 48 10.48 12.00 -2.28
N SER A 49 9.73 12.82 -1.58
CA SER A 49 9.77 14.28 -1.77
C SER A 49 10.82 14.95 -0.88
N ASN A 50 11.57 14.19 -0.10
CA ASN A 50 12.41 14.71 0.98
C ASN A 50 11.65 15.67 1.92
N SER A 51 10.32 15.58 1.94
CA SER A 51 9.47 16.48 2.74
C SER A 51 9.61 16.24 4.25
N LEU A 52 10.25 15.14 4.65
CA LEU A 52 10.62 14.84 6.03
C LEU A 52 12.02 15.39 6.38
N GLN A 53 12.61 16.21 5.54
CA GLN A 53 13.88 16.85 5.85
C GLN A 53 13.69 17.82 7.02
N GLY A 54 13.82 17.28 8.22
CA GLY A 54 14.10 18.02 9.43
C GLY A 54 15.61 18.30 9.52
N TRP A 55 16.02 18.98 10.55
CA TRP A 55 17.41 19.33 10.85
C TRP A 55 18.37 18.13 10.99
N ASN A 56 17.84 16.89 10.97
CA ASN A 56 18.57 15.63 11.07
C ASN A 56 18.14 14.65 9.98
N SER A 57 18.26 15.01 8.72
CA SER A 57 17.92 14.15 7.58
C SER A 57 18.70 12.83 7.52
N ALA A 58 19.86 12.74 8.18
CA ALA A 58 20.68 11.53 8.19
C ALA A 58 20.00 10.31 8.81
N ASN A 59 19.09 10.50 9.78
CA ASN A 59 18.47 9.40 10.53
C ASN A 59 17.01 9.12 10.14
N THR A 60 16.43 9.87 9.19
CA THR A 60 15.00 9.74 8.86
C THR A 60 14.69 8.34 8.32
N SER A 61 15.50 7.80 7.43
CA SER A 61 15.30 6.45 6.87
C SER A 61 15.40 5.37 7.95
N GLU A 62 16.33 5.50 8.88
CA GLU A 62 16.47 4.58 10.02
C GLU A 62 15.25 4.66 10.93
N LEU A 63 14.81 5.85 11.30
CA LEU A 63 13.60 6.07 12.10
C LEU A 63 12.36 5.49 11.40
N MET A 64 12.22 5.69 10.09
CA MET A 64 11.16 5.07 9.31
C MET A 64 11.24 3.54 9.36
N GLY A 65 12.44 2.99 9.19
CA GLY A 65 12.69 1.54 9.26
C GLY A 65 12.22 0.94 10.57
N THR A 66 12.46 1.61 11.71
CA THR A 66 12.02 1.13 13.04
C THR A 66 10.49 1.02 13.18
N GLN A 67 9.73 1.70 12.34
CA GLN A 67 8.25 1.70 12.38
C GLN A 67 7.61 0.64 11.47
N LEU A 68 8.37 0.06 10.54
CA LEU A 68 7.78 -0.83 9.52
C LEU A 68 7.17 -2.10 10.11
N ASN A 69 7.80 -2.71 11.11
CA ASN A 69 7.21 -3.86 11.81
C ASN A 69 5.86 -3.54 12.44
N LYS A 70 5.75 -2.33 13.02
CA LYS A 70 4.50 -1.85 13.59
C LYS A 70 3.43 -1.66 12.51
N MET A 71 3.80 -1.13 11.34
CA MET A 71 2.88 -0.98 10.21
C MET A 71 2.34 -2.31 9.72
N VAL A 72 3.18 -3.34 9.63
CA VAL A 72 2.73 -4.70 9.26
C VAL A 72 1.79 -5.26 10.32
N GLY A 73 2.14 -5.18 11.59
CA GLY A 73 1.31 -5.66 12.70
C GLY A 73 -0.07 -4.99 12.75
N LEU A 74 -0.15 -3.70 12.37
CA LEU A 74 -1.43 -2.98 12.28
C LEU A 74 -2.34 -3.57 11.19
N ILE A 75 -1.79 -3.86 10.00
CA ILE A 75 -2.56 -4.52 8.93
C ILE A 75 -2.99 -5.92 9.38
N GLU A 76 -2.05 -6.75 9.85
CA GLU A 76 -2.35 -8.12 10.28
C GLU A 76 -3.47 -8.11 11.34
N THR A 77 -3.37 -7.26 12.35
CA THR A 77 -4.39 -7.14 13.41
C THR A 77 -5.76 -6.74 12.85
N LEU A 78 -5.81 -5.75 11.95
CA LEU A 78 -7.06 -5.31 11.35
C LEU A 78 -7.70 -6.42 10.52
N PHE A 79 -6.91 -7.14 9.76
CA PHE A 79 -7.38 -8.15 8.81
C PHE A 79 -7.85 -9.44 9.50
N THR A 80 -7.35 -9.77 10.71
CA THR A 80 -7.84 -10.94 11.46
C THR A 80 -9.33 -10.91 11.78
N LYS A 81 -10.01 -9.77 11.61
CA LYS A 81 -11.46 -9.64 11.82
C LYS A 81 -12.26 -10.49 10.82
N ASP A 82 -11.80 -10.58 9.58
CA ASP A 82 -12.56 -11.17 8.48
C ASP A 82 -11.76 -12.15 7.61
N TRP A 83 -10.43 -12.21 7.79
CA TRP A 83 -9.52 -13.05 7.04
C TRP A 83 -8.77 -14.05 7.93
N THR A 84 -8.40 -15.19 7.37
CA THR A 84 -7.34 -16.03 7.96
C THR A 84 -6.00 -15.43 7.57
N VAL A 85 -5.38 -14.66 8.49
CA VAL A 85 -4.09 -14.01 8.21
C VAL A 85 -2.96 -15.03 8.29
N VAL A 86 -2.19 -15.15 7.21
CA VAL A 86 -0.92 -15.90 7.22
C VAL A 86 0.15 -14.95 7.75
N ASN A 87 0.60 -15.18 8.99
CA ASN A 87 1.55 -14.29 9.65
C ASN A 87 2.89 -14.24 8.90
N ALA A 88 3.42 -13.05 8.71
CA ALA A 88 4.65 -12.81 7.96
C ALA A 88 5.86 -13.57 8.53
N ALA A 89 5.92 -13.78 9.85
CA ALA A 89 6.98 -14.56 10.48
C ALA A 89 7.04 -16.02 9.99
N THR A 90 5.93 -16.57 9.47
CA THR A 90 5.87 -17.96 9.01
C THR A 90 6.49 -18.19 7.62
N PHE A 91 6.61 -17.16 6.81
CA PHE A 91 7.13 -17.28 5.44
C PHE A 91 8.32 -16.36 5.13
N ALA A 92 8.48 -15.24 5.81
CA ALA A 92 9.53 -14.27 5.51
C ALA A 92 10.97 -14.84 5.57
N GLY A 93 11.17 -15.92 6.33
CA GLY A 93 12.44 -16.62 6.44
C GLY A 93 12.62 -17.83 5.51
N LYS A 94 11.62 -18.19 4.70
CA LYS A 94 11.74 -19.33 3.78
C LYS A 94 12.66 -19.01 2.61
N ASP A 95 13.45 -19.97 2.17
CA ASP A 95 14.40 -19.79 1.07
C ASP A 95 13.72 -19.35 -0.22
N ASP A 96 12.58 -19.95 -0.59
CA ASP A 96 11.82 -19.57 -1.77
C ASP A 96 11.34 -18.11 -1.71
N PHE A 97 10.94 -17.63 -0.52
CA PHE A 97 10.57 -16.23 -0.34
C PHE A 97 11.77 -15.31 -0.46
N GLN A 98 12.91 -15.71 0.11
CA GLN A 98 14.15 -14.94 0.03
C GLN A 98 14.71 -14.87 -1.40
N VAL A 99 14.56 -15.93 -2.18
CA VAL A 99 14.94 -15.92 -3.60
C VAL A 99 14.10 -14.91 -4.39
N LEU A 100 12.77 -14.89 -4.17
CA LEU A 100 11.89 -13.88 -4.78
C LEU A 100 12.22 -12.46 -4.33
N ALA A 101 12.76 -12.34 -3.12
CA ALA A 101 13.17 -11.08 -2.53
C ALA A 101 14.51 -10.54 -3.07
N GLY A 102 15.28 -11.34 -3.79
CA GLY A 102 16.62 -10.99 -4.26
C GLY A 102 16.69 -9.83 -5.25
N GLU A 103 15.56 -9.45 -5.87
CA GLU A 103 15.45 -8.33 -6.81
C GLU A 103 14.93 -7.04 -6.16
N GLN A 104 15.13 -6.85 -4.88
CA GLN A 104 14.58 -5.72 -4.13
C GLN A 104 15.10 -4.37 -4.60
N ARG A 105 14.25 -3.37 -4.38
CA ARG A 105 14.60 -1.96 -4.56
C ARG A 105 14.93 -1.29 -3.23
N GLU A 106 15.70 -0.22 -3.29
CA GLU A 106 16.05 0.60 -2.13
C GLU A 106 14.87 1.45 -1.67
N VAL A 107 14.03 0.88 -0.85
CA VAL A 107 12.99 1.59 -0.10
C VAL A 107 12.92 1.02 1.29
N GLY A 108 12.28 1.73 2.21
CA GLY A 108 12.11 1.23 3.56
C GLY A 108 11.36 -0.11 3.57
N LEU A 109 11.98 -1.13 4.10
CA LEU A 109 11.44 -2.48 4.18
C LEU A 109 11.15 -2.86 5.63
N PRO A 110 10.03 -3.56 5.89
CA PRO A 110 9.74 -4.06 7.22
C PRO A 110 10.71 -5.18 7.62
N VAL A 111 10.95 -5.32 8.91
CA VAL A 111 11.78 -6.36 9.50
C VAL A 111 10.94 -7.22 10.42
N PHE A 112 10.99 -8.54 10.25
CA PHE A 112 10.34 -9.54 11.08
C PHE A 112 11.38 -10.49 11.65
N ASP A 113 11.52 -10.59 12.97
CA ASP A 113 12.44 -11.48 13.67
C ASP A 113 13.86 -11.45 13.07
N GLY A 114 14.35 -10.24 12.77
CA GLY A 114 15.61 -10.01 12.09
C GLY A 114 15.60 -10.27 10.58
N LYS A 115 14.44 -10.56 10.01
CA LYS A 115 14.23 -10.72 8.57
C LYS A 115 13.61 -9.47 7.98
N THR A 116 13.93 -9.20 6.71
CA THR A 116 13.37 -8.08 5.97
C THR A 116 12.25 -8.57 5.06
N MET A 117 11.09 -7.95 5.13
CA MET A 117 10.05 -8.11 4.11
C MET A 117 10.40 -7.26 2.90
N PRO A 118 10.61 -7.86 1.73
CA PRO A 118 11.15 -7.17 0.57
C PRO A 118 10.12 -6.35 -0.19
N LEU A 119 10.63 -5.54 -1.10
CA LEU A 119 9.88 -4.84 -2.10
C LEU A 119 9.91 -5.62 -3.41
N PHE A 120 8.74 -5.92 -3.97
CA PHE A 120 8.60 -6.72 -5.19
C PHE A 120 8.31 -5.90 -6.46
N SER A 121 8.04 -4.60 -6.31
CA SER A 121 7.83 -3.69 -7.44
C SER A 121 9.12 -3.49 -8.23
N LYS A 122 9.07 -3.63 -9.57
CA LYS A 122 10.24 -3.50 -10.45
C LYS A 122 10.73 -2.07 -10.64
N ASN A 123 9.84 -1.09 -10.45
CA ASN A 123 10.15 0.32 -10.71
C ASN A 123 9.25 1.24 -9.87
N ARG A 124 9.60 2.53 -9.88
CA ARG A 124 8.86 3.55 -9.13
C ARG A 124 7.37 3.62 -9.49
N LYS A 125 7.01 3.43 -10.75
CA LYS A 125 5.61 3.51 -11.21
C LYS A 125 4.77 2.39 -10.58
N GLN A 126 5.31 1.19 -10.50
CA GLN A 126 4.66 0.09 -9.79
C GLN A 126 4.65 0.33 -8.28
N LEU A 127 5.77 0.81 -7.72
CA LEU A 127 5.91 1.03 -6.29
C LEU A 127 4.84 1.98 -5.73
N ILE A 128 4.67 3.16 -6.35
CA ILE A 128 3.70 4.16 -5.88
C ILE A 128 2.23 3.72 -6.00
N LYS A 129 1.99 2.60 -6.67
CA LYS A 129 0.68 1.95 -6.81
C LYS A 129 0.57 0.65 -6.01
N ALA A 130 1.62 0.30 -5.25
CA ALA A 130 1.75 -1.01 -4.61
C ALA A 130 1.56 -2.18 -5.60
N GLU A 131 2.04 -2.03 -6.84
CA GLU A 131 1.88 -3.01 -7.91
C GLU A 131 3.09 -3.92 -8.03
N VAL A 132 2.81 -5.15 -8.44
CA VAL A 132 3.80 -6.14 -8.86
C VAL A 132 3.33 -6.81 -10.15
N ASP A 133 4.25 -7.51 -10.82
CA ASP A 133 3.89 -8.29 -11.99
C ASP A 133 3.05 -9.51 -11.58
N GLN A 134 2.19 -9.94 -12.48
CA GLN A 134 1.27 -11.06 -12.24
C GLN A 134 2.00 -12.34 -11.84
N ASP A 135 3.09 -12.68 -12.51
CA ASP A 135 3.89 -13.88 -12.23
C ASP A 135 4.54 -13.81 -10.83
N VAL A 136 4.94 -12.63 -10.39
CA VAL A 136 5.46 -12.41 -9.04
C VAL A 136 4.37 -12.61 -8.00
N ALA A 137 3.16 -12.07 -8.24
CA ALA A 137 2.02 -12.27 -7.33
C ALA A 137 1.66 -13.76 -7.19
N VAL A 138 1.66 -14.52 -8.30
CA VAL A 138 1.43 -15.99 -8.27
C VAL A 138 2.49 -16.69 -7.42
N LYS A 139 3.77 -16.37 -7.61
CA LYS A 139 4.86 -16.96 -6.84
C LYS A 139 4.74 -16.64 -5.36
N LEU A 140 4.38 -15.39 -5.01
CA LEU A 140 4.17 -14.96 -3.63
C LEU A 140 3.02 -15.73 -2.96
N ALA A 141 1.88 -15.88 -3.65
CA ALA A 141 0.76 -16.66 -3.15
C ALA A 141 1.18 -18.12 -2.89
N LYS A 142 1.93 -18.73 -3.82
CA LYS A 142 2.44 -20.09 -3.68
C LYS A 142 3.38 -20.27 -2.48
N VAL A 143 4.34 -19.37 -2.31
CA VAL A 143 5.34 -19.47 -1.23
C VAL A 143 4.71 -19.24 0.13
N THR A 144 3.74 -18.31 0.23
CA THR A 144 3.03 -18.05 1.48
C THR A 144 1.96 -19.08 1.79
N GLY A 145 1.45 -19.80 0.77
CA GLY A 145 0.31 -20.70 0.89
C GLY A 145 -1.01 -19.96 1.11
N ALA A 146 -1.07 -18.66 0.79
CA ALA A 146 -2.25 -17.84 0.98
C ALA A 146 -3.11 -17.78 -0.31
N ASP A 147 -4.44 -17.65 -0.14
CA ASP A 147 -5.36 -17.44 -1.26
C ASP A 147 -5.19 -16.03 -1.87
N PHE A 148 -4.75 -15.07 -1.04
CA PHE A 148 -4.50 -13.68 -1.45
C PHE A 148 -3.18 -13.17 -0.89
N VAL A 149 -2.54 -12.26 -1.63
CA VAL A 149 -1.35 -11.54 -1.18
C VAL A 149 -1.61 -10.03 -1.22
N LEU A 150 -1.14 -9.34 -0.18
CA LEU A 150 -1.30 -7.90 -0.01
C LEU A 150 0.06 -7.21 -0.08
N ILE A 151 0.10 -6.13 -0.84
CA ILE A 151 1.24 -5.21 -0.93
C ILE A 151 0.75 -3.83 -0.52
N ALA A 152 1.47 -3.21 0.40
CA ALA A 152 1.19 -1.86 0.87
C ALA A 152 2.40 -0.96 0.65
N TYR A 153 2.12 0.25 0.18
CA TYR A 153 3.08 1.32 0.04
C TYR A 153 2.56 2.57 0.73
N SER A 154 3.43 3.28 1.44
CA SER A 154 3.09 4.55 2.07
C SER A 154 4.15 5.60 1.74
N GLU A 155 3.74 6.71 1.15
CA GLU A 155 4.59 7.90 1.01
C GLU A 155 4.35 8.81 2.20
N TRP A 156 5.41 9.09 2.94
CA TRP A 156 5.36 9.96 4.10
C TRP A 156 5.78 11.38 3.73
N ALA A 157 4.96 12.33 4.12
CA ALA A 157 5.12 13.73 3.82
C ALA A 157 4.67 14.62 5.01
N VAL A 158 4.79 15.90 4.84
CA VAL A 158 4.27 16.92 5.78
C VAL A 158 3.10 17.64 5.10
N ALA A 159 1.98 17.71 5.79
CA ALA A 159 0.85 18.54 5.39
C ALA A 159 0.87 19.84 6.18
N THR A 160 0.77 20.98 5.49
CA THR A 160 0.67 22.31 6.10
C THR A 160 -0.75 22.85 5.95
N GLY A 161 -1.32 23.32 7.05
CA GLY A 161 -2.66 23.91 7.04
C GLY A 161 -2.73 25.18 6.18
N ARG A 162 -3.86 25.34 5.49
CA ARG A 162 -4.05 26.43 4.53
C ARG A 162 -4.23 27.80 5.21
N PHE A 163 -4.95 27.85 6.33
CA PHE A 163 -5.29 29.08 7.05
C PHE A 163 -4.46 29.28 8.31
N VAL A 164 -4.18 28.19 9.01
CA VAL A 164 -3.27 28.16 10.15
C VAL A 164 -2.05 27.35 9.69
N PRO A 165 -0.87 27.95 9.63
CA PRO A 165 0.31 27.31 9.04
C PRO A 165 0.91 26.25 9.97
N THR A 166 0.06 25.44 10.59
CA THR A 166 0.47 24.26 11.38
C THR A 166 0.82 23.10 10.46
N SER A 167 1.83 22.34 10.84
CA SER A 167 2.31 21.19 10.09
C SER A 167 1.98 19.91 10.82
N LYS A 168 1.44 18.93 10.08
CA LYS A 168 1.12 17.59 10.56
C LYS A 168 1.79 16.53 9.69
N SER A 169 1.95 15.34 10.22
CA SER A 169 2.32 14.17 9.41
C SER A 169 1.23 13.87 8.38
N LEU A 170 1.65 13.43 7.20
CA LEU A 170 0.79 12.95 6.12
C LEU A 170 1.32 11.61 5.64
N ALA A 171 0.47 10.59 5.61
CA ALA A 171 0.76 9.31 4.98
C ALA A 171 -0.18 9.13 3.78
N LYS A 172 0.38 8.95 2.60
CA LYS A 172 -0.34 8.63 1.37
C LYS A 172 -0.23 7.13 1.15
N ASN A 173 -1.26 6.40 1.50
CA ASN A 173 -1.25 4.96 1.56
C ASN A 173 -1.89 4.37 0.32
N VAL A 174 -1.23 3.38 -0.28
CA VAL A 174 -1.76 2.59 -1.39
C VAL A 174 -1.66 1.13 -1.02
N VAL A 175 -2.74 0.39 -1.26
CA VAL A 175 -2.81 -1.05 -1.03
C VAL A 175 -3.32 -1.74 -2.28
N SER A 176 -2.63 -2.80 -2.70
CA SER A 176 -3.09 -3.71 -3.75
C SER A 176 -3.19 -5.13 -3.19
N ILE A 177 -4.24 -5.85 -3.59
CA ILE A 177 -4.45 -7.25 -3.24
C ILE A 177 -4.58 -8.06 -4.52
N TYR A 178 -3.87 -9.18 -4.56
CA TYR A 178 -3.86 -10.12 -5.68
C TYR A 178 -4.37 -11.49 -5.19
N ASP A 179 -5.13 -12.17 -6.03
CA ASP A 179 -5.50 -13.57 -5.80
C ASP A 179 -4.37 -14.54 -6.19
N ALA A 180 -4.53 -15.83 -5.90
CA ALA A 180 -3.53 -16.84 -6.19
C ALA A 180 -3.25 -17.03 -7.70
N SER A 181 -4.10 -16.51 -8.60
CA SER A 181 -3.85 -16.48 -10.04
C SER A 181 -3.00 -15.25 -10.47
N GLY A 182 -2.65 -14.40 -9.52
CA GLY A 182 -1.93 -13.15 -9.77
C GLY A 182 -2.80 -12.02 -10.32
N LYS A 183 -4.13 -12.20 -10.34
CA LYS A 183 -5.05 -11.14 -10.73
C LYS A 183 -5.20 -10.13 -9.60
N LYS A 184 -5.00 -8.86 -9.92
CA LYS A 184 -5.27 -7.78 -8.96
C LYS A 184 -6.79 -7.67 -8.74
N VAL A 185 -7.24 -7.92 -7.51
CA VAL A 185 -8.66 -7.95 -7.11
C VAL A 185 -9.05 -6.70 -6.31
N TYR A 186 -8.07 -5.96 -5.82
CA TYR A 186 -8.28 -4.69 -5.12
C TYR A 186 -7.10 -3.74 -5.35
N GLU A 187 -7.40 -2.47 -5.47
CA GLU A 187 -6.45 -1.35 -5.39
C GLU A 187 -7.18 -0.18 -4.74
N GLY A 188 -6.57 0.41 -3.73
CA GLY A 188 -7.13 1.57 -3.05
C GLY A 188 -6.05 2.51 -2.56
N ARG A 189 -6.43 3.79 -2.41
CA ARG A 189 -5.58 4.85 -1.86
C ARG A 189 -6.33 5.65 -0.80
N ALA A 190 -5.65 5.93 0.31
CA ALA A 190 -6.13 6.82 1.36
C ALA A 190 -5.00 7.71 1.87
N ASP A 191 -5.19 9.02 1.79
CA ASP A 191 -4.24 10.03 2.23
C ASP A 191 -4.73 10.58 3.57
N MET A 192 -4.03 10.28 4.66
CA MET A 192 -4.45 10.60 6.03
C MET A 192 -3.40 11.40 6.77
N GLN A 193 -3.85 12.23 7.71
CA GLN A 193 -3.00 13.00 8.60
C GLN A 193 -2.96 12.40 10.00
N GLY A 194 -1.80 12.54 10.66
CA GLY A 194 -1.67 12.24 12.08
C GLY A 194 -2.46 13.21 12.95
N ASN A 195 -2.52 12.91 14.23
CA ASN A 195 -3.33 13.65 15.17
C ASN A 195 -2.66 14.95 15.64
N LYS A 196 -1.35 14.91 15.86
CA LYS A 196 -0.61 16.00 16.49
C LYS A 196 -0.10 17.03 15.48
N THR A 197 -0.09 18.27 15.88
CA THR A 197 0.70 19.32 15.24
C THR A 197 2.17 19.11 15.57
N LEU A 198 3.02 19.01 14.55
CA LEU A 198 4.44 18.70 14.68
C LEU A 198 5.33 19.93 14.44
N GLY A 199 4.75 21.03 13.98
CA GLY A 199 5.47 22.24 13.65
C GLY A 199 4.59 23.27 12.97
N ALA A 200 5.24 24.26 12.34
CA ALA A 200 4.58 25.34 11.61
C ALA A 200 5.31 25.64 10.30
N MET A 201 4.60 26.24 9.34
CA MET A 201 5.15 26.70 8.06
C MET A 201 5.90 25.62 7.25
N GLY A 202 5.46 24.37 7.32
CA GLY A 202 6.11 23.25 6.65
C GLY A 202 7.36 22.70 7.36
N SER A 203 7.83 23.33 8.42
CA SER A 203 8.90 22.83 9.27
C SER A 203 8.36 21.84 10.29
N VAL A 204 8.99 20.66 10.35
CA VAL A 204 8.68 19.61 11.31
C VAL A 204 9.99 19.02 11.82
N VAL A 205 10.08 18.78 13.10
CA VAL A 205 11.16 17.97 13.66
C VAL A 205 10.78 16.50 13.53
N VAL A 206 11.59 15.75 12.81
CA VAL A 206 11.43 14.28 12.66
C VAL A 206 12.41 13.59 13.58
N ASP A 207 11.89 13.03 14.65
CA ASP A 207 12.64 12.31 15.67
C ASP A 207 11.85 11.08 16.17
N GLN A 208 12.38 10.38 17.17
CA GLN A 208 11.73 9.22 17.77
C GLN A 208 10.35 9.52 18.37
N ASN A 209 10.09 10.76 18.81
CA ASN A 209 8.82 11.13 19.42
C ASN A 209 7.77 11.50 18.36
N SER A 210 8.19 12.10 17.26
CA SER A 210 7.31 12.56 16.18
C SER A 210 7.03 11.50 15.13
N ILE A 211 7.96 10.55 14.87
CA ILE A 211 7.84 9.56 13.79
C ILE A 211 6.59 8.70 13.92
N GLY A 212 6.13 8.45 15.14
CA GLY A 212 4.89 7.69 15.40
C GLY A 212 3.62 8.33 14.84
N GLU A 213 3.63 9.64 14.53
CA GLU A 213 2.48 10.32 13.95
C GLU A 213 2.26 9.92 12.48
N TRP A 214 3.31 9.56 11.74
CA TRP A 214 3.17 8.98 10.40
C TRP A 214 2.59 7.56 10.46
N VAL A 215 2.95 6.78 11.48
CA VAL A 215 2.31 5.47 11.73
C VAL A 215 0.84 5.65 12.08
N THR A 216 0.49 6.66 12.88
CA THR A 216 -0.90 7.00 13.17
C THR A 216 -1.67 7.37 11.90
N ALA A 217 -1.08 8.18 11.03
CA ALA A 217 -1.66 8.54 9.73
C ALA A 217 -1.81 7.31 8.81
N TYR A 218 -0.81 6.43 8.80
CA TYR A 218 -0.87 5.16 8.08
C TYR A 218 -2.02 4.27 8.58
N ASP A 219 -2.12 4.06 9.88
CA ASP A 219 -3.15 3.25 10.51
C ASP A 219 -4.57 3.74 10.15
N LYS A 220 -4.80 5.05 10.23
CA LYS A 220 -6.07 5.66 9.77
C LYS A 220 -6.34 5.35 8.30
N GLY A 221 -5.33 5.47 7.44
CA GLY A 221 -5.47 5.19 6.03
C GLY A 221 -5.80 3.73 5.73
N VAL A 222 -5.18 2.79 6.43
CA VAL A 222 -5.49 1.36 6.28
C VAL A 222 -6.92 1.06 6.75
N HIS A 223 -7.36 1.66 7.87
CA HIS A 223 -8.73 1.53 8.34
C HIS A 223 -9.75 2.10 7.36
N GLU A 224 -9.47 3.25 6.76
CA GLU A 224 -10.30 3.84 5.70
C GLU A 224 -10.43 2.90 4.49
N LEU A 225 -9.30 2.35 4.01
CA LEU A 225 -9.29 1.39 2.89
C LEU A 225 -10.03 0.09 3.25
N TYR A 226 -10.00 -0.29 4.51
CA TYR A 226 -10.75 -1.45 4.98
C TYR A 226 -12.26 -1.18 5.05
N GLY A 227 -12.68 0.07 5.18
CA GLY A 227 -14.07 0.48 5.35
C GLY A 227 -14.54 0.51 6.80
N VAL A 228 -13.62 0.66 7.72
CA VAL A 228 -13.88 0.84 9.17
C VAL A 228 -13.06 2.05 9.61
N PRO A 229 -13.54 3.29 9.35
CA PRO A 229 -12.83 4.50 9.72
C PRO A 229 -12.42 4.49 11.20
N ARG A 230 -11.23 5.01 11.46
CA ARG A 230 -10.70 5.20 12.80
C ARG A 230 -10.71 6.70 13.14
N ASP A 231 -11.40 7.02 14.20
CA ASP A 231 -11.49 8.39 14.73
C ASP A 231 -10.14 8.99 15.15
#